data_13c6d32e7574bf89d95cd36e9da045a2
#
_entry.id   13c6d32e7574bf89d95cd36e9da045a2
#
_cell.length_a   1.000
_cell.length_b   1.000
_cell.length_c   1.000
_cell.angle_alpha   90.00
_cell.angle_beta   90.00
_cell.angle_gamma   90.00
#
_symmetry.space_group_name_H-M   'P 1'
#
loop_
_entity.id
_entity.type
_entity.pdbx_description
1 polymer ?
#
loop_
_entity_poly.entity_id
_entity_poly.type
_entity_poly.pdbx_seq_one_letter_code
_entity_poly.pdbx_strand_id
1 'polypeptide(L)'
;MDFFLHDSRSEFYRSPTGAVPCASGVCLRVHALGLSNVTLRVWWKDAEYRWFMHKLDNDVYECEMQIPEEPGLLWYYFMGTDPRGQVWYLGNAGDGLGGEGNVTKWEPASFQITVYDPAYETPAWMREGVMMQIMVDRFANAGGTNVKNLPAGSYYHTDWADDPALVINDRYGYNTANDFFGGNLKGIQEKLDYIASLGVTVLYFNPIFKAHSNHKYDTGDYMKIDPSFGTEADFKALCAAAKERGIRVILDGVFSHTGSDSKYFDRYGTYGGKGAYLDPQSPYRSWYSFNRWPDDYESWWGFKTLPNVNEEDPTFKKFIIDGKDSVIAHWMKAGASGWRLDVADELPMDFLRALRRREKQLDPEAALIGEVWEDPSNKVTYDELRCYCSGDTLDATMNYPLREAVLAFMGCQMSAPDFVRRLTSMEENQPKQFFYSQMNLISSHDRPRALTVLADVGNMEPERKYLYPIELSEYNYNLGKRRLIAAWNLICALPGMPSIYYGDEAGLYGMSDPYCRGTYPWGREDKELIEAFREASQRRRSSRALKTGGMRLMAVGLDVVIVERRIEGGTDVFGAPAEDEIRAVAVNRAGESRWLEYDGGDYEIPAQSAMILK
;
A
#
# COMPACT_ATOMS: atom_id res chain seq x y z
N MET A 1 39.66 7.43 6.28
CA MET A 1 38.82 8.55 6.75
C MET A 1 38.46 9.32 5.48
N ASP A 2 37.19 9.32 5.16
CA ASP A 2 36.72 9.95 3.95
C ASP A 2 36.88 11.46 4.07
N PHE A 3 37.44 12.09 3.04
CA PHE A 3 37.76 13.52 3.09
C PHE A 3 36.51 14.40 2.96
N PHE A 4 35.38 13.83 2.51
CA PHE A 4 34.09 14.48 2.36
C PHE A 4 33.00 13.49 2.79
N LEU A 5 32.30 13.74 3.91
CA LEU A 5 31.41 12.78 4.54
C LEU A 5 30.15 13.46 5.10
N HIS A 6 29.00 12.90 4.77
CA HIS A 6 27.69 13.16 5.34
C HIS A 6 26.88 11.85 5.38
N ASP A 7 26.10 11.67 6.43
CA ASP A 7 25.16 10.56 6.57
C ASP A 7 23.79 11.12 6.97
N SER A 8 22.81 11.02 6.07
CA SER A 8 21.46 11.57 6.27
C SER A 8 20.68 10.94 7.43
N ARG A 9 21.15 9.81 7.96
CA ARG A 9 20.55 9.06 9.08
C ARG A 9 21.24 9.30 10.42
N SER A 10 22.35 10.02 10.41
CA SER A 10 23.07 10.37 11.63
C SER A 10 22.59 11.71 12.17
N GLU A 11 22.08 11.73 13.41
CA GLU A 11 21.68 12.95 14.11
C GLU A 11 22.80 13.99 14.21
N PHE A 12 24.07 13.54 14.12
CA PHE A 12 25.20 14.46 14.05
C PHE A 12 25.22 15.24 12.74
N TYR A 13 24.96 14.56 11.60
CA TYR A 13 25.03 15.19 10.29
C TYR A 13 23.72 15.83 9.83
N ARG A 14 22.59 15.32 10.29
CA ARG A 14 21.27 15.85 9.99
C ARG A 14 20.36 15.77 11.21
N SER A 15 19.98 16.92 11.75
CA SER A 15 19.11 17.00 12.92
C SER A 15 17.95 17.96 12.70
N PRO A 16 16.69 17.51 12.79
CA PRO A 16 16.28 16.11 12.95
C PRO A 16 16.50 15.28 11.69
N THR A 17 16.64 13.95 11.85
CA THR A 17 16.60 12.99 10.74
C THR A 17 15.16 12.75 10.26
N GLY A 18 15.01 12.15 9.06
CA GLY A 18 13.71 11.77 8.52
C GLY A 18 12.90 12.92 7.91
N ALA A 19 11.59 12.69 7.74
CA ALA A 19 10.66 13.72 7.27
C ALA A 19 10.42 14.77 8.37
N VAL A 20 10.21 16.03 7.97
CA VAL A 20 10.10 17.16 8.89
C VAL A 20 8.82 17.97 8.68
N PRO A 21 8.24 18.56 9.72
CA PRO A 21 7.08 19.43 9.55
C PRO A 21 7.43 20.77 8.90
N CYS A 22 6.46 21.37 8.23
CA CYS A 22 6.57 22.73 7.69
C CYS A 22 7.03 23.73 8.75
N ALA A 23 7.74 24.78 8.33
CA ALA A 23 8.20 25.88 9.16
C ALA A 23 9.13 25.47 10.32
N SER A 24 9.66 24.25 10.32
CA SER A 24 10.66 23.80 11.30
C SER A 24 12.09 24.17 10.87
N GLY A 25 13.09 23.85 11.70
CA GLY A 25 14.50 23.99 11.38
C GLY A 25 15.17 22.64 11.15
N VAL A 26 16.14 22.58 10.24
CA VAL A 26 17.03 21.43 10.07
C VAL A 26 18.48 21.90 10.10
N CYS A 27 19.28 21.28 10.96
CA CYS A 27 20.72 21.47 10.97
C CYS A 27 21.38 20.40 10.09
N LEU A 28 22.14 20.85 9.08
CA LEU A 28 22.91 19.97 8.20
C LEU A 28 24.40 20.16 8.42
N ARG A 29 25.12 19.08 8.66
CA ARG A 29 26.58 19.08 8.80
C ARG A 29 27.25 18.19 7.77
N VAL A 30 28.47 18.54 7.44
CA VAL A 30 29.33 17.76 6.56
C VAL A 30 30.77 17.85 7.04
N HIS A 31 31.48 16.74 7.08
CA HIS A 31 32.91 16.72 7.27
C HIS A 31 33.61 16.95 5.92
N ALA A 32 34.50 17.93 5.79
CA ALA A 32 35.11 18.33 4.53
C ALA A 32 36.61 18.64 4.71
N LEU A 33 37.42 17.58 4.88
CA LEU A 33 38.86 17.68 5.12
C LEU A 33 39.60 18.23 3.91
N GLY A 34 40.28 19.37 4.11
CA GLY A 34 41.09 20.01 3.06
C GLY A 34 40.29 20.68 1.95
N LEU A 35 38.98 20.83 2.12
CA LEU A 35 38.11 21.57 1.19
C LEU A 35 37.86 22.99 1.70
N SER A 36 37.63 23.89 0.77
CA SER A 36 37.22 25.28 0.99
C SER A 36 35.92 25.57 0.24
N ASN A 37 35.31 26.73 0.52
CA ASN A 37 34.06 27.15 -0.11
C ASN A 37 32.97 26.06 -0.03
N VAL A 38 32.88 25.41 1.16
CA VAL A 38 31.89 24.36 1.37
C VAL A 38 30.50 24.97 1.31
N THR A 39 29.67 24.44 0.44
CA THR A 39 28.37 25.00 0.08
C THR A 39 27.32 23.91 0.16
N LEU A 40 26.19 24.21 0.79
CA LEU A 40 24.96 23.43 0.72
C LEU A 40 24.15 23.92 -0.48
N ARG A 41 23.81 23.03 -1.40
CA ARG A 41 22.88 23.28 -2.49
C ARG A 41 21.56 22.64 -2.16
N VAL A 42 20.48 23.39 -2.30
CA VAL A 42 19.12 22.95 -2.03
C VAL A 42 18.23 23.26 -3.23
N TRP A 43 17.39 22.32 -3.57
CA TRP A 43 16.34 22.45 -4.58
C TRP A 43 14.97 22.34 -3.90
N TRP A 44 14.13 23.35 -4.12
CA TRP A 44 12.76 23.40 -3.63
C TRP A 44 11.83 23.87 -4.74
N LYS A 45 10.84 23.04 -5.12
CA LYS A 45 9.99 23.28 -6.29
C LYS A 45 10.85 23.56 -7.53
N ASP A 46 10.69 24.70 -8.17
CA ASP A 46 11.43 25.09 -9.37
C ASP A 46 12.63 26.03 -9.09
N ALA A 47 13.01 26.18 -7.82
CA ALA A 47 14.07 27.10 -7.39
C ALA A 47 15.25 26.37 -6.77
N GLU A 48 16.46 26.83 -7.14
CA GLU A 48 17.71 26.40 -6.55
C GLU A 48 18.24 27.47 -5.60
N TYR A 49 18.70 27.01 -4.43
CA TYR A 49 19.31 27.84 -3.39
C TYR A 49 20.69 27.30 -3.08
N ARG A 50 21.64 28.21 -2.76
CA ARG A 50 23.01 27.87 -2.35
C ARG A 50 23.40 28.69 -1.14
N TRP A 51 23.91 28.02 -0.11
CA TRP A 51 24.39 28.65 1.12
C TRP A 51 25.81 28.20 1.41
N PHE A 52 26.70 29.18 1.69
CA PHE A 52 28.00 28.86 2.26
C PHE A 52 27.80 28.34 3.68
N MET A 53 28.43 27.20 3.96
CA MET A 53 28.35 26.59 5.28
C MET A 53 29.35 27.21 6.24
N HIS A 54 28.97 27.33 7.49
CA HIS A 54 29.82 27.82 8.56
C HIS A 54 30.83 26.74 8.99
N LYS A 55 32.14 27.06 8.98
CA LYS A 55 33.17 26.12 9.42
C LYS A 55 33.21 26.07 10.93
N LEU A 56 33.09 24.88 11.48
CA LEU A 56 33.33 24.53 12.88
C LEU A 56 34.73 23.94 13.07
N ASP A 57 35.00 23.38 14.25
CA ASP A 57 36.24 22.67 14.53
C ASP A 57 36.30 21.31 13.77
N ASN A 58 37.53 20.77 13.62
CA ASN A 58 37.78 19.44 13.01
C ASN A 58 37.25 19.26 11.58
N ASP A 59 37.32 20.30 10.73
CA ASP A 59 36.88 20.31 9.36
C ASP A 59 35.39 19.94 9.16
N VAL A 60 34.57 20.15 10.18
CA VAL A 60 33.11 20.07 10.09
C VAL A 60 32.57 21.43 9.65
N TYR A 61 31.60 21.38 8.74
CA TYR A 61 30.85 22.56 8.28
C TYR A 61 29.36 22.35 8.58
N GLU A 62 28.69 23.44 8.96
CA GLU A 62 27.30 23.43 9.41
C GLU A 62 26.46 24.48 8.68
N CYS A 63 25.20 24.15 8.44
CA CYS A 63 24.20 25.10 7.96
C CYS A 63 22.87 24.80 8.67
N GLU A 64 22.32 25.81 9.33
CA GLU A 64 20.93 25.77 9.80
C GLU A 64 20.01 26.25 8.69
N MET A 65 19.06 25.42 8.32
CA MET A 65 18.12 25.67 7.24
C MET A 65 16.70 25.78 7.80
N GLN A 66 16.03 26.88 7.48
CA GLN A 66 14.60 27.02 7.73
C GLN A 66 13.81 26.25 6.67
N ILE A 67 12.97 25.33 7.11
CA ILE A 67 12.09 24.53 6.25
C ILE A 67 10.93 25.41 5.75
N PRO A 68 10.53 25.25 4.48
CA PRO A 68 9.39 25.99 3.91
C PRO A 68 8.10 25.86 4.72
N GLU A 69 7.21 26.84 4.56
CA GLU A 69 5.89 26.86 5.22
C GLU A 69 4.87 25.95 4.57
N GLU A 70 5.16 25.42 3.37
CA GLU A 70 4.29 24.54 2.60
C GLU A 70 4.85 23.12 2.54
N PRO A 71 4.00 22.08 2.50
CA PRO A 71 4.44 20.70 2.26
C PRO A 71 5.06 20.50 0.88
N GLY A 72 5.98 19.53 0.78
CA GLY A 72 6.61 19.17 -0.48
C GLY A 72 7.89 18.37 -0.31
N LEU A 73 8.71 18.34 -1.36
CA LEU A 73 10.02 17.70 -1.34
C LEU A 73 11.13 18.73 -1.47
N LEU A 74 12.11 18.60 -0.61
CA LEU A 74 13.34 19.34 -0.63
C LEU A 74 14.48 18.36 -0.96
N TRP A 75 15.34 18.77 -1.91
CA TRP A 75 16.46 17.98 -2.35
C TRP A 75 17.76 18.72 -2.07
N TYR A 76 18.79 18.04 -1.54
CA TYR A 76 20.04 18.69 -1.21
C TYR A 76 21.28 17.84 -1.50
N TYR A 77 22.39 18.51 -1.71
CA TYR A 77 23.75 17.96 -1.72
C TYR A 77 24.78 19.01 -1.33
N PHE A 78 26.02 18.58 -1.12
CA PHE A 78 27.12 19.45 -0.70
C PHE A 78 28.15 19.60 -1.82
N MET A 79 28.83 20.74 -1.84
CA MET A 79 29.94 21.06 -2.75
C MET A 79 31.11 21.61 -1.94
N GLY A 80 32.33 21.31 -2.36
CA GLY A 80 33.54 21.89 -1.78
C GLY A 80 34.67 21.96 -2.81
N THR A 81 35.60 22.89 -2.66
CA THR A 81 36.70 23.09 -3.59
C THR A 81 38.02 22.71 -2.94
N ASP A 82 38.82 21.85 -3.59
CA ASP A 82 40.13 21.46 -3.11
C ASP A 82 41.20 22.57 -3.42
N PRO A 83 42.42 22.48 -2.85
CA PRO A 83 43.48 23.48 -3.06
C PRO A 83 43.96 23.61 -4.53
N ARG A 84 43.58 22.66 -5.40
CA ARG A 84 43.90 22.68 -6.85
C ARG A 84 42.77 23.32 -7.66
N GLY A 85 41.70 23.77 -7.00
CA GLY A 85 40.53 24.37 -7.65
C GLY A 85 39.53 23.35 -8.22
N GLN A 86 39.69 22.05 -7.93
CA GLN A 86 38.72 21.03 -8.32
C GLN A 86 37.51 21.10 -7.38
N VAL A 87 36.32 21.18 -7.97
CA VAL A 87 35.06 21.06 -7.22
C VAL A 87 34.75 19.59 -7.02
N TRP A 88 34.44 19.25 -5.77
CA TRP A 88 33.96 17.95 -5.35
C TRP A 88 32.52 18.09 -4.86
N TYR A 89 31.74 17.05 -5.09
CA TYR A 89 30.34 16.97 -4.69
C TYR A 89 30.16 15.78 -3.74
N LEU A 90 29.27 15.95 -2.80
CA LEU A 90 28.80 14.87 -1.92
C LEU A 90 27.28 14.85 -1.96
N GLY A 91 26.71 13.83 -2.55
CA GLY A 91 25.27 13.64 -2.67
C GLY A 91 24.82 12.29 -2.16
N ASN A 92 23.59 11.93 -2.49
CA ASN A 92 22.98 10.67 -2.09
C ASN A 92 23.85 9.48 -2.54
N ALA A 93 23.71 8.37 -1.83
CA ALA A 93 24.32 7.11 -2.24
C ALA A 93 23.92 6.72 -3.67
N GLY A 94 24.76 5.88 -4.32
CA GLY A 94 24.54 5.51 -5.73
C GLY A 94 23.24 4.77 -6.02
N ASP A 95 22.61 4.17 -5.01
CA ASP A 95 21.30 3.52 -5.07
C ASP A 95 20.12 4.45 -4.75
N GLY A 96 20.39 5.71 -4.37
CA GLY A 96 19.36 6.69 -4.04
C GLY A 96 18.66 6.49 -2.69
N LEU A 97 19.15 5.56 -1.85
CA LEU A 97 18.44 5.13 -0.64
C LEU A 97 18.84 5.90 0.63
N GLY A 98 19.54 7.02 0.55
CA GLY A 98 19.97 7.79 1.73
C GLY A 98 21.13 7.14 2.51
N GLY A 99 21.37 7.61 3.74
CA GLY A 99 22.47 7.18 4.57
C GLY A 99 23.78 7.87 4.20
N GLU A 100 24.91 7.14 4.25
CA GLU A 100 26.21 7.68 3.89
C GLU A 100 26.28 8.07 2.41
N GLY A 101 26.72 9.31 2.16
CA GLY A 101 26.73 9.90 0.83
C GLY A 101 27.88 9.41 -0.03
N ASN A 102 27.77 9.65 -1.33
CA ASN A 102 28.77 9.32 -2.35
C ASN A 102 29.48 10.58 -2.85
N VAL A 103 30.82 10.52 -2.88
CA VAL A 103 31.69 11.62 -3.33
C VAL A 103 31.96 11.51 -4.83
N THR A 104 31.70 12.58 -5.58
CA THR A 104 31.89 12.61 -7.04
C THR A 104 32.55 13.92 -7.51
N LYS A 105 32.99 13.96 -8.79
CA LYS A 105 33.50 15.17 -9.46
C LYS A 105 32.46 15.85 -10.36
N TRP A 106 31.26 15.30 -10.42
CA TRP A 106 30.12 15.79 -11.19
C TRP A 106 28.90 15.86 -10.29
N GLU A 107 27.88 16.54 -10.73
CA GLU A 107 26.64 16.71 -9.97
C GLU A 107 26.04 15.35 -9.58
N PRO A 108 25.82 15.08 -8.27
CA PRO A 108 25.32 13.80 -7.79
C PRO A 108 23.80 13.77 -7.74
N ALA A 109 23.23 12.59 -7.45
CA ALA A 109 21.87 12.50 -6.93
C ALA A 109 21.73 13.25 -5.60
N SER A 110 20.62 13.92 -5.39
CA SER A 110 20.35 14.66 -4.14
C SER A 110 19.82 13.74 -3.05
N PHE A 111 20.10 14.08 -1.78
CA PHE A 111 19.35 13.58 -0.64
C PHE A 111 17.95 14.19 -0.62
N GLN A 112 17.00 13.47 -0.02
CA GLN A 112 15.60 13.88 0.12
C GLN A 112 15.29 14.35 1.53
N ILE A 113 14.47 15.41 1.66
CA ILE A 113 13.73 15.75 2.87
C ILE A 113 12.26 15.90 2.49
N THR A 114 11.41 15.06 3.04
CA THR A 114 9.96 15.20 2.91
C THR A 114 9.46 16.20 3.93
N VAL A 115 8.78 17.23 3.46
CA VAL A 115 8.17 18.28 4.28
C VAL A 115 6.68 18.06 4.34
N TYR A 116 6.10 17.97 5.55
CA TYR A 116 4.68 17.64 5.74
C TYR A 116 3.95 18.66 6.62
N ASP A 117 2.63 18.68 6.55
CA ASP A 117 1.77 19.53 7.39
C ASP A 117 1.94 19.12 8.87
N PRO A 118 2.31 20.05 9.78
CA PRO A 118 2.45 19.74 11.21
C PRO A 118 1.15 19.25 11.87
N ALA A 119 -0.02 19.56 11.28
CA ALA A 119 -1.31 19.05 11.73
C ALA A 119 -1.65 17.66 11.18
N TYR A 120 -0.74 17.04 10.43
CA TYR A 120 -0.98 15.72 9.84
C TYR A 120 -1.14 14.64 10.90
N GLU A 121 -2.32 14.05 10.91
CA GLU A 121 -2.63 12.90 11.75
C GLU A 121 -3.32 11.80 10.93
N THR A 122 -3.08 10.56 11.34
CA THR A 122 -3.73 9.37 10.81
C THR A 122 -4.48 8.65 11.92
N PRO A 123 -5.61 7.98 11.63
CA PRO A 123 -6.37 7.25 12.64
C PRO A 123 -5.51 6.19 13.36
N ALA A 124 -5.55 6.18 14.69
CA ALA A 124 -4.76 5.26 15.50
C ALA A 124 -5.01 3.78 15.16
N TRP A 125 -6.24 3.43 14.81
CA TRP A 125 -6.61 2.06 14.46
C TRP A 125 -5.89 1.53 13.20
N MET A 126 -5.39 2.38 12.30
CA MET A 126 -4.59 1.96 11.14
C MET A 126 -3.25 1.37 11.59
N ARG A 127 -2.53 2.07 12.46
CA ARG A 127 -1.23 1.60 12.97
C ARG A 127 -1.32 0.47 13.99
N GLU A 128 -2.49 0.27 14.59
CA GLU A 128 -2.73 -0.74 15.63
C GLU A 128 -3.41 -2.01 15.09
N GLY A 129 -3.97 -1.93 13.88
CA GLY A 129 -4.81 -2.96 13.30
C GLY A 129 -4.08 -4.06 12.53
N VAL A 130 -4.87 -5.04 12.11
CA VAL A 130 -4.57 -6.03 11.09
C VAL A 130 -5.72 -6.02 10.09
N MET A 131 -5.41 -5.90 8.81
CA MET A 131 -6.40 -5.85 7.75
C MET A 131 -6.59 -7.22 7.09
N MET A 132 -7.79 -7.46 6.55
CA MET A 132 -8.03 -8.52 5.57
C MET A 132 -8.71 -7.93 4.34
N GLN A 133 -8.09 -8.11 3.18
CA GLN A 133 -8.68 -7.79 1.89
C GLN A 133 -9.53 -8.96 1.39
N ILE A 134 -10.76 -8.69 0.97
CA ILE A 134 -11.71 -9.71 0.52
C ILE A 134 -12.27 -9.36 -0.86
N MET A 135 -12.16 -10.31 -1.81
CA MET A 135 -12.96 -10.32 -3.04
C MET A 135 -14.28 -11.06 -2.75
N VAL A 136 -15.39 -10.31 -2.75
CA VAL A 136 -16.68 -10.78 -2.20
C VAL A 136 -17.19 -12.03 -2.90
N ASP A 137 -17.13 -12.08 -4.24
CA ASP A 137 -17.57 -13.24 -5.05
C ASP A 137 -16.85 -14.55 -4.67
N ARG A 138 -15.64 -14.47 -4.10
CA ARG A 138 -14.71 -15.58 -3.94
C ARG A 138 -14.48 -16.00 -2.47
N PHE A 139 -15.08 -15.30 -1.51
CA PHE A 139 -14.80 -15.56 -0.10
C PHE A 139 -15.77 -16.52 0.56
N ALA A 140 -17.06 -16.23 0.57
CA ALA A 140 -18.06 -17.09 1.21
C ALA A 140 -19.46 -16.91 0.61
N ASN A 141 -20.16 -18.01 0.40
CA ASN A 141 -21.53 -18.06 -0.09
C ASN A 141 -22.46 -18.55 1.02
N ALA A 142 -23.36 -17.69 1.51
CA ALA A 142 -24.37 -18.05 2.53
C ALA A 142 -25.60 -18.76 1.94
N GLY A 143 -25.52 -19.19 0.70
CA GLY A 143 -26.68 -19.69 -0.05
C GLY A 143 -27.56 -18.55 -0.57
N GLY A 144 -28.40 -18.86 -1.53
CA GLY A 144 -29.34 -17.88 -2.09
C GLY A 144 -28.74 -16.92 -3.10
N THR A 145 -27.53 -17.18 -3.61
CA THR A 145 -27.03 -16.45 -4.78
C THR A 145 -28.06 -16.62 -5.89
N ASN A 146 -28.75 -15.55 -6.17
CA ASN A 146 -29.75 -15.56 -7.21
C ASN A 146 -29.02 -15.42 -8.55
N VAL A 147 -28.72 -16.56 -9.18
CA VAL A 147 -28.08 -16.61 -10.52
C VAL A 147 -28.81 -15.69 -11.53
N LYS A 148 -30.09 -15.41 -11.31
CA LYS A 148 -30.87 -14.46 -12.13
C LYS A 148 -30.41 -13.00 -11.93
N ASN A 149 -29.65 -12.69 -10.88
CA ASN A 149 -29.10 -11.36 -10.65
C ASN A 149 -27.74 -11.15 -11.34
N LEU A 150 -27.14 -12.22 -11.89
CA LEU A 150 -25.91 -12.10 -12.63
C LEU A 150 -26.15 -11.40 -13.98
N PRO A 151 -25.19 -10.66 -14.51
CA PRO A 151 -25.26 -10.07 -15.84
C PRO A 151 -25.52 -11.11 -16.91
N ALA A 152 -26.16 -10.71 -17.99
CA ALA A 152 -26.42 -11.60 -19.13
C ALA A 152 -25.08 -12.08 -19.74
N GLY A 153 -24.99 -13.39 -20.00
CA GLY A 153 -23.78 -14.02 -20.53
C GLY A 153 -22.76 -14.43 -19.46
N SER A 154 -23.09 -14.27 -18.18
CA SER A 154 -22.23 -14.75 -17.08
C SER A 154 -22.14 -16.27 -17.06
N TYR A 155 -20.97 -16.76 -16.70
CA TYR A 155 -20.72 -18.16 -16.34
C TYR A 155 -20.79 -18.31 -14.82
N TYR A 156 -21.60 -19.21 -14.31
CA TYR A 156 -21.73 -19.50 -12.90
C TYR A 156 -21.10 -20.85 -12.56
N HIS A 157 -20.08 -20.85 -11.71
CA HIS A 157 -19.48 -22.06 -11.20
C HIS A 157 -20.41 -22.73 -10.19
N THR A 158 -20.77 -23.99 -10.43
CA THR A 158 -21.62 -24.78 -9.52
C THR A 158 -20.80 -25.49 -8.45
N ASP A 159 -19.52 -25.70 -8.69
CA ASP A 159 -18.55 -26.18 -7.70
C ASP A 159 -17.72 -25.00 -7.19
N TRP A 160 -17.77 -24.80 -5.86
CA TRP A 160 -16.96 -23.77 -5.19
C TRP A 160 -15.46 -24.02 -5.31
N ALA A 161 -15.05 -25.25 -5.62
CA ALA A 161 -13.65 -25.66 -5.75
C ALA A 161 -13.09 -25.53 -7.16
N ASP A 162 -13.89 -25.11 -8.13
CA ASP A 162 -13.42 -24.90 -9.50
C ASP A 162 -12.32 -23.83 -9.53
N ASP A 163 -11.43 -23.93 -10.51
CA ASP A 163 -10.53 -22.83 -10.84
C ASP A 163 -11.30 -21.69 -11.51
N PRO A 164 -10.87 -20.42 -11.28
CA PRO A 164 -11.40 -19.29 -12.05
C PRO A 164 -11.26 -19.54 -13.55
N ALA A 165 -12.34 -19.29 -14.29
CA ALA A 165 -12.33 -19.51 -15.73
C ALA A 165 -11.43 -18.48 -16.42
N LEU A 166 -10.53 -18.98 -17.30
CA LEU A 166 -9.87 -18.12 -18.25
C LEU A 166 -10.89 -17.67 -19.29
N VAL A 167 -11.34 -16.47 -19.13
CA VAL A 167 -11.80 -15.55 -20.15
C VAL A 167 -12.66 -16.09 -21.27
N ILE A 168 -13.90 -15.80 -21.17
CA ILE A 168 -14.76 -15.72 -22.34
C ILE A 168 -14.57 -14.32 -22.93
N ASN A 169 -13.93 -14.23 -24.09
CA ASN A 169 -13.80 -12.96 -24.80
C ASN A 169 -15.17 -12.52 -25.31
N ASP A 170 -15.43 -11.22 -25.23
CA ASP A 170 -16.53 -10.64 -25.98
C ASP A 170 -16.26 -10.71 -27.48
N ARG A 171 -17.24 -10.27 -28.29
CA ARG A 171 -17.11 -10.25 -29.75
C ARG A 171 -15.94 -9.41 -30.30
N TYR A 172 -15.27 -8.62 -29.43
CA TYR A 172 -14.12 -7.79 -29.77
C TYR A 172 -12.82 -8.38 -29.24
N GLY A 173 -12.85 -9.53 -28.57
CA GLY A 173 -11.66 -10.19 -28.00
C GLY A 173 -11.24 -9.68 -26.63
N TYR A 174 -12.06 -8.87 -25.96
CA TYR A 174 -11.76 -8.40 -24.60
C TYR A 174 -12.18 -9.42 -23.55
N ASN A 175 -11.38 -9.48 -22.48
CA ASN A 175 -11.74 -10.24 -21.29
C ASN A 175 -13.02 -9.67 -20.67
N THR A 176 -14.03 -10.49 -20.54
CA THR A 176 -15.30 -10.06 -19.94
C THR A 176 -15.34 -10.22 -18.43
N ALA A 177 -14.36 -10.95 -17.84
CA ALA A 177 -14.30 -11.26 -16.40
C ALA A 177 -15.69 -11.59 -15.82
N ASN A 178 -16.39 -12.52 -16.49
CA ASN A 178 -17.81 -12.80 -16.26
C ASN A 178 -18.09 -14.16 -15.63
N ASP A 179 -17.08 -14.79 -15.03
CA ASP A 179 -17.22 -16.00 -14.23
C ASP A 179 -17.50 -15.66 -12.76
N PHE A 180 -18.50 -16.29 -12.17
CA PHE A 180 -18.97 -16.02 -10.80
C PHE A 180 -19.10 -17.29 -9.99
N PHE A 181 -18.77 -17.19 -8.68
CA PHE A 181 -18.90 -18.28 -7.70
C PHE A 181 -20.02 -18.04 -6.69
N GLY A 182 -20.52 -16.81 -6.62
CA GLY A 182 -21.69 -16.47 -5.84
C GLY A 182 -21.40 -16.15 -4.37
N GLY A 183 -20.18 -15.80 -4.02
CA GLY A 183 -19.88 -15.20 -2.72
C GLY A 183 -20.67 -13.90 -2.52
N ASN A 184 -21.05 -13.61 -1.27
CA ASN A 184 -21.94 -12.50 -0.96
C ASN A 184 -21.69 -11.90 0.43
N LEU A 185 -22.27 -10.71 0.68
CA LEU A 185 -22.11 -9.98 1.94
C LEU A 185 -22.59 -10.78 3.15
N LYS A 186 -23.66 -11.54 2.99
CA LYS A 186 -24.18 -12.42 4.04
C LYS A 186 -23.19 -13.53 4.38
N GLY A 187 -22.55 -14.13 3.36
CA GLY A 187 -21.50 -15.13 3.57
C GLY A 187 -20.33 -14.59 4.36
N ILE A 188 -19.91 -13.35 4.07
CA ILE A 188 -18.86 -12.67 4.86
C ILE A 188 -19.35 -12.44 6.30
N GLN A 189 -20.59 -11.99 6.49
CA GLN A 189 -21.15 -11.77 7.81
C GLN A 189 -21.15 -13.05 8.67
N GLU A 190 -21.48 -14.21 8.09
CA GLU A 190 -21.44 -15.51 8.76
C GLU A 190 -20.01 -15.96 9.13
N LYS A 191 -18.98 -15.38 8.51
CA LYS A 191 -17.56 -15.68 8.75
C LYS A 191 -16.85 -14.66 9.66
N LEU A 192 -17.55 -13.67 10.18
CA LEU A 192 -16.92 -12.62 11.01
C LEU A 192 -16.21 -13.16 12.25
N ASP A 193 -16.71 -14.23 12.87
CA ASP A 193 -16.06 -14.85 14.04
C ASP A 193 -14.73 -15.52 13.65
N TYR A 194 -14.68 -16.15 12.49
CA TYR A 194 -13.44 -16.67 11.92
C TYR A 194 -12.45 -15.53 11.67
N ILE A 195 -12.87 -14.47 10.97
CA ILE A 195 -12.07 -13.30 10.66
C ILE A 195 -11.51 -12.65 11.93
N ALA A 196 -12.35 -12.44 12.93
CA ALA A 196 -11.95 -11.89 14.23
C ALA A 196 -10.93 -12.79 14.96
N SER A 197 -11.06 -14.13 14.82
CA SER A 197 -10.14 -15.10 15.43
C SER A 197 -8.71 -14.99 14.90
N LEU A 198 -8.53 -14.52 13.65
CA LEU A 198 -7.23 -14.22 13.06
C LEU A 198 -6.58 -12.93 13.58
N GLY A 199 -7.27 -12.19 14.44
CA GLY A 199 -6.81 -10.89 14.92
C GLY A 199 -7.13 -9.72 13.98
N VAL A 200 -7.93 -9.93 12.94
CA VAL A 200 -8.34 -8.89 11.99
C VAL A 200 -9.22 -7.85 12.66
N THR A 201 -8.93 -6.57 12.41
CA THR A 201 -9.68 -5.41 12.90
C THR A 201 -10.18 -4.50 11.78
N VAL A 202 -9.78 -4.78 10.55
CA VAL A 202 -10.17 -4.01 9.37
C VAL A 202 -10.47 -4.96 8.22
N LEU A 203 -11.62 -4.80 7.59
CA LEU A 203 -11.97 -5.43 6.32
C LEU A 203 -11.85 -4.41 5.21
N TYR A 204 -11.14 -4.73 4.15
CA TYR A 204 -11.15 -4.02 2.90
C TYR A 204 -11.82 -4.89 1.84
N PHE A 205 -12.90 -4.41 1.24
CA PHE A 205 -13.59 -5.08 0.16
C PHE A 205 -13.13 -4.55 -1.19
N ASN A 206 -12.71 -5.44 -2.11
CA ASN A 206 -12.72 -5.11 -3.53
C ASN A 206 -14.08 -4.54 -3.93
N PRO A 207 -14.24 -3.81 -5.06
CA PRO A 207 -15.46 -3.09 -5.36
C PRO A 207 -16.72 -3.93 -5.17
N ILE A 208 -17.77 -3.35 -4.56
CA ILE A 208 -19.03 -4.02 -4.26
C ILE A 208 -20.24 -3.38 -4.93
N PHE A 209 -20.01 -2.29 -5.67
CA PHE A 209 -21.08 -1.58 -6.35
C PHE A 209 -21.53 -2.32 -7.61
N LYS A 210 -22.76 -2.04 -8.06
CA LYS A 210 -23.33 -2.65 -9.25
C LYS A 210 -22.37 -2.47 -10.44
N ALA A 211 -21.97 -3.57 -11.06
CA ALA A 211 -21.09 -3.61 -12.22
C ALA A 211 -21.30 -4.90 -13.02
N HIS A 212 -20.78 -4.95 -14.25
CA HIS A 212 -20.93 -6.11 -15.13
C HIS A 212 -19.94 -7.23 -14.79
N SER A 213 -18.66 -6.88 -14.58
CA SER A 213 -17.61 -7.85 -14.32
C SER A 213 -17.71 -8.51 -12.94
N ASN A 214 -16.97 -9.60 -12.72
CA ASN A 214 -16.84 -10.25 -11.42
C ASN A 214 -16.00 -9.43 -10.43
N HIS A 215 -15.02 -8.63 -10.92
CA HIS A 215 -14.16 -7.78 -10.12
C HIS A 215 -14.78 -6.42 -9.75
N LYS A 216 -15.82 -5.98 -10.47
CA LYS A 216 -16.61 -4.75 -10.20
C LYS A 216 -15.85 -3.42 -10.38
N TYR A 217 -14.63 -3.42 -10.95
CA TYR A 217 -13.91 -2.18 -11.27
C TYR A 217 -14.56 -1.38 -12.41
N ASP A 218 -15.44 -1.99 -13.20
CA ASP A 218 -16.30 -1.34 -14.19
C ASP A 218 -17.60 -0.81 -13.57
N THR A 219 -17.51 0.09 -12.61
CA THR A 219 -18.65 0.57 -11.81
C THR A 219 -19.81 1.02 -12.69
N GLY A 220 -20.98 0.41 -12.49
CA GLY A 220 -22.22 0.68 -13.21
C GLY A 220 -23.16 1.63 -12.47
N ASP A 221 -23.21 1.56 -11.13
CA ASP A 221 -23.98 2.49 -10.29
C ASP A 221 -23.36 2.58 -8.89
N TYR A 222 -22.70 3.71 -8.58
CA TYR A 222 -22.07 3.97 -7.29
C TYR A 222 -23.03 3.98 -6.08
N MET A 223 -24.33 4.15 -6.32
CA MET A 223 -25.35 4.24 -5.27
C MET A 223 -26.05 2.90 -5.01
N LYS A 224 -25.56 1.79 -5.58
CA LYS A 224 -26.18 0.48 -5.43
C LYS A 224 -25.13 -0.59 -5.20
N ILE A 225 -25.38 -1.43 -4.20
CA ILE A 225 -24.67 -2.72 -4.06
C ILE A 225 -25.00 -3.59 -5.29
N ASP A 226 -24.02 -4.35 -5.74
CA ASP A 226 -24.26 -5.33 -6.82
C ASP A 226 -25.32 -6.35 -6.36
N PRO A 227 -26.37 -6.60 -7.16
CA PRO A 227 -27.43 -7.51 -6.77
C PRO A 227 -26.98 -8.98 -6.53
N SER A 228 -25.82 -9.37 -7.06
CA SER A 228 -25.23 -10.68 -6.77
C SER A 228 -24.63 -10.76 -5.38
N PHE A 229 -24.22 -9.63 -4.81
CA PHE A 229 -23.62 -9.55 -3.48
C PHE A 229 -24.64 -9.29 -2.37
N GLY A 230 -25.81 -8.73 -2.71
CA GLY A 230 -26.85 -8.41 -1.74
C GLY A 230 -27.44 -7.02 -1.92
N THR A 231 -27.86 -6.43 -0.84
CA THR A 231 -28.51 -5.13 -0.78
C THR A 231 -27.76 -4.16 0.15
N GLU A 232 -28.13 -2.87 0.12
CA GLU A 232 -27.64 -1.90 1.08
C GLU A 232 -27.99 -2.28 2.54
N ALA A 233 -29.13 -2.93 2.74
CA ALA A 233 -29.51 -3.43 4.07
C ALA A 233 -28.55 -4.54 4.56
N ASP A 234 -28.13 -5.43 3.66
CA ASP A 234 -27.15 -6.47 3.97
C ASP A 234 -25.78 -5.86 4.29
N PHE A 235 -25.36 -4.83 3.55
CA PHE A 235 -24.14 -4.09 3.85
C PHE A 235 -24.18 -3.41 5.22
N LYS A 236 -25.29 -2.74 5.56
CA LYS A 236 -25.47 -2.12 6.88
C LYS A 236 -25.44 -3.15 8.00
N ALA A 237 -26.08 -4.30 7.80
CA ALA A 237 -26.08 -5.40 8.76
C ALA A 237 -24.67 -5.98 8.96
N LEU A 238 -23.93 -6.17 7.88
CA LEU A 238 -22.53 -6.61 7.93
C LEU A 238 -21.66 -5.60 8.69
N CYS A 239 -21.75 -4.29 8.38
CA CYS A 239 -20.99 -3.27 9.09
C CYS A 239 -21.32 -3.21 10.59
N ALA A 240 -22.60 -3.34 10.95
CA ALA A 240 -23.02 -3.38 12.35
C ALA A 240 -22.44 -4.61 13.09
N ALA A 241 -22.54 -5.80 12.49
CA ALA A 241 -22.00 -7.04 13.06
C ALA A 241 -20.46 -7.03 13.12
N ALA A 242 -19.78 -6.41 12.14
CA ALA A 242 -18.33 -6.19 12.16
C ALA A 242 -17.93 -5.27 13.32
N LYS A 243 -18.64 -4.16 13.48
CA LYS A 243 -18.40 -3.19 14.56
C LYS A 243 -18.53 -3.81 15.96
N GLU A 244 -19.48 -4.71 16.17
CA GLU A 244 -19.64 -5.46 17.44
C GLU A 244 -18.39 -6.29 17.79
N ARG A 245 -17.61 -6.67 16.77
CA ARG A 245 -16.33 -7.41 16.90
C ARG A 245 -15.10 -6.51 16.87
N GLY A 246 -15.29 -5.20 16.87
CA GLY A 246 -14.20 -4.23 16.74
C GLY A 246 -13.56 -4.19 15.34
N ILE A 247 -14.30 -4.60 14.32
CA ILE A 247 -13.85 -4.62 12.92
C ILE A 247 -14.45 -3.43 12.18
N ARG A 248 -13.60 -2.65 11.47
CA ARG A 248 -13.95 -1.56 10.58
C ARG A 248 -14.04 -2.05 9.14
N VAL A 249 -14.78 -1.33 8.30
CA VAL A 249 -14.97 -1.69 6.89
C VAL A 249 -14.49 -0.56 5.99
N ILE A 250 -13.58 -0.88 5.06
CA ILE A 250 -13.06 0.01 4.01
C ILE A 250 -13.66 -0.42 2.67
N LEU A 251 -14.12 0.55 1.88
CA LEU A 251 -14.65 0.33 0.54
C LEU A 251 -13.64 0.71 -0.54
N ASP A 252 -13.77 0.11 -1.71
CA ASP A 252 -13.00 0.47 -2.89
C ASP A 252 -13.69 1.59 -3.67
N GLY A 253 -12.96 2.66 -3.93
CA GLY A 253 -13.40 3.84 -4.66
C GLY A 253 -12.77 3.88 -6.05
N VAL A 254 -13.49 3.42 -7.05
CA VAL A 254 -13.08 3.48 -8.47
C VAL A 254 -13.62 4.77 -9.06
N PHE A 255 -12.85 5.85 -9.00
CA PHE A 255 -13.33 7.18 -9.38
C PHE A 255 -12.69 7.75 -10.65
N SER A 256 -11.69 7.10 -11.22
CA SER A 256 -11.02 7.49 -12.47
C SER A 256 -11.80 7.10 -13.73
N HIS A 257 -12.66 6.10 -13.64
CA HIS A 257 -13.45 5.59 -14.77
C HIS A 257 -14.76 4.93 -14.31
N THR A 258 -15.64 4.64 -15.26
CA THR A 258 -16.86 3.85 -15.03
C THR A 258 -16.95 2.71 -16.03
N GLY A 259 -17.88 1.78 -15.83
CA GLY A 259 -18.24 0.83 -16.86
C GLY A 259 -18.89 1.52 -18.07
N SER A 260 -18.60 1.05 -19.27
CA SER A 260 -19.28 1.56 -20.49
C SER A 260 -20.78 1.26 -20.49
N ASP A 261 -21.21 0.27 -19.72
CA ASP A 261 -22.60 -0.10 -19.46
C ASP A 261 -23.20 0.59 -18.22
N SER A 262 -22.43 1.50 -17.57
CA SER A 262 -22.91 2.24 -16.40
C SER A 262 -24.13 3.12 -16.74
N LYS A 263 -24.94 3.46 -15.74
CA LYS A 263 -26.06 4.40 -15.94
C LYS A 263 -25.61 5.80 -16.34
N TYR A 264 -24.32 6.13 -16.10
CA TYR A 264 -23.73 7.43 -16.40
C TYR A 264 -23.30 7.52 -17.88
N PHE A 265 -22.75 6.41 -18.43
CA PHE A 265 -22.31 6.33 -19.82
C PHE A 265 -23.36 5.69 -20.73
N ASP A 266 -23.96 4.58 -20.33
CA ASP A 266 -25.10 3.85 -20.94
C ASP A 266 -24.90 3.51 -22.42
N ARG A 267 -23.75 2.95 -22.78
CA ARG A 267 -23.41 2.61 -24.16
C ARG A 267 -24.42 1.66 -24.81
N TYR A 268 -25.03 0.79 -24.04
CA TYR A 268 -25.91 -0.29 -24.53
C TYR A 268 -27.40 -0.01 -24.31
N GLY A 269 -27.75 1.16 -23.78
CA GLY A 269 -29.15 1.53 -23.53
C GLY A 269 -29.80 0.80 -22.35
N THR A 270 -29.02 0.15 -21.51
CA THR A 270 -29.50 -0.62 -20.34
C THR A 270 -30.25 0.24 -19.34
N TYR A 271 -29.92 1.53 -19.28
CA TYR A 271 -30.53 2.52 -18.39
C TYR A 271 -31.48 3.49 -19.12
N GLY A 272 -32.03 3.06 -20.26
CA GLY A 272 -33.02 3.80 -21.02
C GLY A 272 -32.43 4.91 -21.92
N GLY A 273 -31.16 4.79 -22.27
CA GLY A 273 -30.49 5.64 -23.26
C GLY A 273 -30.26 7.08 -22.79
N LYS A 274 -30.16 7.32 -21.46
CA LYS A 274 -29.96 8.64 -20.86
C LYS A 274 -28.52 8.92 -20.43
N GLY A 275 -27.61 7.99 -20.62
CA GLY A 275 -26.19 8.17 -20.35
C GLY A 275 -25.49 9.01 -21.41
N ALA A 276 -24.24 9.40 -21.11
CA ALA A 276 -23.45 10.33 -21.93
C ALA A 276 -23.17 9.81 -23.37
N TYR A 277 -23.18 8.50 -23.58
CA TYR A 277 -22.91 7.91 -24.89
C TYR A 277 -24.11 8.01 -25.85
N LEU A 278 -25.34 7.78 -25.36
CA LEU A 278 -26.55 7.76 -26.20
C LEU A 278 -27.30 9.09 -26.24
N ASP A 279 -27.14 9.93 -25.22
CA ASP A 279 -27.84 11.21 -25.13
C ASP A 279 -26.85 12.39 -25.04
N PRO A 280 -26.74 13.23 -26.09
CA PRO A 280 -25.88 14.42 -26.05
C PRO A 280 -26.35 15.48 -25.03
N GLN A 281 -27.59 15.40 -24.51
CA GLN A 281 -28.12 16.24 -23.45
C GLN A 281 -28.10 15.56 -22.07
N SER A 282 -27.41 14.43 -21.94
CA SER A 282 -27.28 13.72 -20.68
C SER A 282 -26.70 14.64 -19.58
N PRO A 283 -27.23 14.60 -18.34
CA PRO A 283 -26.62 15.31 -17.21
C PRO A 283 -25.20 14.84 -16.89
N TYR A 284 -24.80 13.68 -17.42
CA TYR A 284 -23.47 13.08 -17.26
C TYR A 284 -22.54 13.37 -18.43
N ARG A 285 -23.00 14.15 -19.44
CA ARG A 285 -22.24 14.36 -20.68
C ARG A 285 -20.88 15.00 -20.45
N SER A 286 -20.79 15.95 -19.51
CA SER A 286 -19.56 16.64 -19.14
C SER A 286 -18.58 15.80 -18.31
N TRP A 287 -19.03 14.65 -17.80
CA TRP A 287 -18.16 13.73 -17.07
C TRP A 287 -17.15 13.00 -17.96
N TYR A 288 -17.39 12.97 -19.28
CA TYR A 288 -16.60 12.20 -20.23
C TYR A 288 -16.07 13.07 -21.35
N SER A 289 -14.81 12.81 -21.74
CA SER A 289 -14.14 13.45 -22.86
C SER A 289 -14.37 12.66 -24.15
N PHE A 290 -14.93 13.32 -25.16
CA PHE A 290 -15.14 12.73 -26.48
C PHE A 290 -14.35 13.53 -27.53
N ASN A 291 -13.46 12.87 -28.25
CA ASN A 291 -12.81 13.41 -29.43
C ASN A 291 -13.82 13.53 -30.59
N ARG A 292 -14.67 12.51 -30.74
CA ARG A 292 -15.80 12.48 -31.69
C ARG A 292 -16.93 11.65 -31.10
N TRP A 293 -17.99 12.34 -30.65
CA TRP A 293 -19.16 11.69 -30.10
C TRP A 293 -19.91 10.84 -31.14
N PRO A 294 -20.44 9.64 -30.76
CA PRO A 294 -20.32 9.03 -29.45
C PRO A 294 -19.16 8.02 -29.31
N ASP A 295 -18.51 7.60 -30.41
CA ASP A 295 -17.67 6.39 -30.44
C ASP A 295 -16.22 6.63 -30.08
N ASP A 296 -15.71 7.86 -30.25
CA ASP A 296 -14.32 8.20 -29.93
C ASP A 296 -14.25 9.03 -28.65
N TYR A 297 -13.92 8.36 -27.54
CA TYR A 297 -13.84 8.92 -26.20
C TYR A 297 -12.60 8.42 -25.47
N GLU A 298 -12.17 9.18 -24.48
CA GLU A 298 -11.09 8.78 -23.59
C GLU A 298 -11.50 7.57 -22.74
N SER A 299 -10.56 6.65 -22.54
CA SER A 299 -10.81 5.41 -21.80
C SER A 299 -9.54 4.96 -21.10
N TRP A 300 -9.70 4.32 -19.95
CA TRP A 300 -8.61 3.85 -19.13
C TRP A 300 -7.70 2.91 -19.92
N TRP A 301 -6.45 3.32 -20.15
CA TRP A 301 -5.44 2.60 -20.93
C TRP A 301 -5.94 2.15 -22.33
N GLY A 302 -6.92 2.84 -22.89
CA GLY A 302 -7.50 2.51 -24.20
C GLY A 302 -8.59 1.43 -24.18
N PHE A 303 -8.95 0.91 -23.02
CA PHE A 303 -10.03 -0.05 -22.86
C PHE A 303 -11.40 0.64 -23.01
N LYS A 304 -12.04 0.49 -24.16
CA LYS A 304 -13.34 1.14 -24.45
C LYS A 304 -14.50 0.65 -23.56
N THR A 305 -14.28 -0.37 -22.75
CA THR A 305 -15.22 -0.81 -21.71
C THR A 305 -15.13 0.03 -20.44
N LEU A 306 -14.08 0.84 -20.28
CA LEU A 306 -13.77 1.65 -19.11
C LEU A 306 -13.58 3.13 -19.51
N PRO A 307 -14.67 3.87 -19.88
CA PRO A 307 -14.57 5.30 -20.18
C PRO A 307 -14.07 6.10 -18.98
N ASN A 308 -13.01 6.91 -19.19
CA ASN A 308 -12.46 7.81 -18.19
C ASN A 308 -13.49 8.90 -17.84
N VAL A 309 -13.53 9.26 -16.57
CA VAL A 309 -14.28 10.43 -16.11
C VAL A 309 -13.36 11.64 -15.98
N ASN A 310 -13.95 12.82 -16.05
CA ASN A 310 -13.28 14.06 -15.71
C ASN A 310 -13.57 14.36 -14.24
N GLU A 311 -12.62 14.01 -13.36
CA GLU A 311 -12.74 14.17 -11.92
C GLU A 311 -12.84 15.63 -11.49
N GLU A 312 -12.39 16.57 -12.36
CA GLU A 312 -12.49 18.01 -12.11
C GLU A 312 -13.87 18.58 -12.50
N ASP A 313 -14.75 17.81 -13.15
CA ASP A 313 -16.10 18.26 -13.44
C ASP A 313 -16.86 18.58 -12.13
N PRO A 314 -17.40 19.81 -11.97
CA PRO A 314 -18.04 20.20 -10.72
C PRO A 314 -19.26 19.35 -10.34
N THR A 315 -19.95 18.77 -11.35
CA THR A 315 -21.13 17.93 -11.10
C THR A 315 -20.71 16.52 -10.68
N PHE A 316 -19.59 16.02 -11.21
CA PHE A 316 -18.97 14.77 -10.76
C PHE A 316 -18.43 14.91 -9.34
N LYS A 317 -17.62 15.95 -9.06
CA LYS A 317 -17.12 16.23 -7.68
C LYS A 317 -18.27 16.37 -6.69
N LYS A 318 -19.35 17.07 -7.07
CA LYS A 318 -20.53 17.17 -6.22
C LYS A 318 -21.21 15.83 -5.98
N PHE A 319 -21.26 14.96 -6.99
CA PHE A 319 -21.87 13.64 -6.88
C PHE A 319 -21.02 12.69 -6.02
N ILE A 320 -19.70 12.67 -6.23
CA ILE A 320 -18.80 11.77 -5.48
C ILE A 320 -18.50 12.33 -4.08
N ILE A 321 -18.18 13.63 -3.92
CA ILE A 321 -17.56 14.20 -2.74
C ILE A 321 -18.46 15.18 -2.00
N ASP A 322 -18.84 16.32 -2.66
CA ASP A 322 -19.28 17.52 -1.96
C ASP A 322 -20.76 17.52 -1.59
N GLY A 323 -21.58 16.73 -2.30
CA GLY A 323 -23.02 16.69 -2.09
C GLY A 323 -23.38 16.18 -0.68
N LYS A 324 -24.52 16.66 -0.16
CA LYS A 324 -25.06 16.17 1.12
C LYS A 324 -25.26 14.66 1.12
N ASP A 325 -25.72 14.12 -0.01
CA ASP A 325 -25.96 12.70 -0.25
C ASP A 325 -24.98 12.18 -1.33
N SER A 326 -23.73 12.67 -1.31
CA SER A 326 -22.64 12.19 -2.19
C SER A 326 -22.34 10.72 -1.94
N VAL A 327 -21.67 10.09 -2.90
CA VAL A 327 -21.25 8.67 -2.78
C VAL A 327 -20.49 8.44 -1.46
N ILE A 328 -19.50 9.30 -1.16
CA ILE A 328 -18.73 9.23 0.08
C ILE A 328 -19.64 9.33 1.31
N ALA A 329 -20.50 10.37 1.37
CA ALA A 329 -21.36 10.58 2.53
C ALA A 329 -22.40 9.46 2.71
N HIS A 330 -22.93 8.91 1.61
CA HIS A 330 -23.93 7.84 1.63
C HIS A 330 -23.37 6.56 2.26
N TRP A 331 -22.21 6.11 1.76
CA TRP A 331 -21.63 4.83 2.21
C TRP A 331 -20.96 4.91 3.58
N MET A 332 -20.37 6.05 3.94
CA MET A 332 -19.91 6.28 5.31
C MET A 332 -21.07 6.26 6.30
N LYS A 333 -22.20 6.89 5.97
CA LYS A 333 -23.43 6.81 6.77
C LYS A 333 -24.01 5.39 6.83
N ALA A 334 -23.79 4.59 5.81
CA ALA A 334 -24.19 3.19 5.77
C ALA A 334 -23.29 2.28 6.62
N GLY A 335 -22.09 2.74 7.03
CA GLY A 335 -21.21 2.03 7.96
C GLY A 335 -19.76 1.86 7.49
N ALA A 336 -19.39 2.39 6.32
CA ALA A 336 -17.99 2.40 5.89
C ALA A 336 -17.16 3.31 6.81
N SER A 337 -15.93 2.89 7.10
CA SER A 337 -14.95 3.62 7.94
C SER A 337 -13.83 4.27 7.12
N GLY A 338 -13.97 4.28 5.81
CA GLY A 338 -13.00 4.86 4.90
C GLY A 338 -13.00 4.23 3.52
N TRP A 339 -12.04 4.65 2.70
CA TRP A 339 -11.93 4.27 1.30
C TRP A 339 -10.51 3.85 0.92
N ARG A 340 -10.41 2.86 0.04
CA ARG A 340 -9.22 2.62 -0.77
C ARG A 340 -9.50 3.19 -2.16
N LEU A 341 -8.58 3.95 -2.70
CA LEU A 341 -8.71 4.55 -4.03
C LEU A 341 -7.98 3.70 -5.07
N ASP A 342 -8.74 3.26 -6.05
CA ASP A 342 -8.23 2.60 -7.24
C ASP A 342 -7.39 3.58 -8.06
N VAL A 343 -6.24 3.10 -8.57
CA VAL A 343 -5.29 3.87 -9.40
C VAL A 343 -5.11 5.32 -8.96
N ALA A 344 -4.71 5.53 -7.70
CA ALA A 344 -4.60 6.87 -7.10
C ALA A 344 -3.69 7.82 -7.91
N ASP A 345 -2.75 7.29 -8.68
CA ASP A 345 -1.88 8.06 -9.57
C ASP A 345 -2.63 8.77 -10.71
N GLU A 346 -3.82 8.30 -11.07
CA GLU A 346 -4.64 8.90 -12.13
C GLU A 346 -5.62 9.95 -11.61
N LEU A 347 -5.83 10.04 -10.29
CA LEU A 347 -6.71 11.03 -9.68
C LEU A 347 -5.99 12.37 -9.49
N PRO A 348 -6.56 13.51 -9.89
CA PRO A 348 -5.96 14.83 -9.65
C PRO A 348 -5.70 15.10 -8.17
N MET A 349 -4.60 15.80 -7.85
CA MET A 349 -4.26 16.09 -6.45
C MET A 349 -5.34 16.88 -5.72
N ASP A 350 -6.03 17.80 -6.41
CA ASP A 350 -7.15 18.57 -5.82
C ASP A 350 -8.38 17.73 -5.56
N PHE A 351 -8.59 16.67 -6.35
CA PHE A 351 -9.65 15.69 -6.09
C PHE A 351 -9.32 14.89 -4.81
N LEU A 352 -8.09 14.43 -4.65
CA LEU A 352 -7.64 13.71 -3.45
C LEU A 352 -7.77 14.57 -2.19
N ARG A 353 -7.34 15.85 -2.27
CA ARG A 353 -7.48 16.82 -1.16
C ARG A 353 -8.95 17.06 -0.78
N ALA A 354 -9.80 17.22 -1.78
CA ALA A 354 -11.23 17.43 -1.56
C ALA A 354 -11.87 16.19 -0.90
N LEU A 355 -11.51 14.99 -1.38
CA LEU A 355 -12.03 13.73 -0.87
C LEU A 355 -11.60 13.52 0.58
N ARG A 356 -10.30 13.63 0.90
CA ARG A 356 -9.79 13.50 2.27
C ARG A 356 -10.47 14.51 3.21
N ARG A 357 -10.56 15.78 2.82
CA ARG A 357 -11.22 16.81 3.61
C ARG A 357 -12.68 16.46 3.90
N ARG A 358 -13.41 15.98 2.88
CA ARG A 358 -14.81 15.58 3.03
C ARG A 358 -14.96 14.38 3.95
N GLU A 359 -14.12 13.37 3.78
CA GLU A 359 -14.11 12.18 4.61
C GLU A 359 -13.87 12.51 6.08
N LYS A 360 -12.83 13.32 6.39
CA LYS A 360 -12.52 13.76 7.75
C LYS A 360 -13.60 14.68 8.37
N GLN A 361 -14.35 15.41 7.55
CA GLN A 361 -15.53 16.17 8.03
C GLN A 361 -16.68 15.25 8.43
N LEU A 362 -16.85 14.11 7.76
CA LEU A 362 -17.89 13.13 8.05
C LEU A 362 -17.54 12.28 9.26
N ASP A 363 -16.31 11.83 9.32
CA ASP A 363 -15.72 11.07 10.44
C ASP A 363 -14.21 11.36 10.52
N PRO A 364 -13.72 12.04 11.57
CA PRO A 364 -12.29 12.29 11.75
C PRO A 364 -11.44 11.01 11.80
N GLU A 365 -12.04 9.89 12.21
CA GLU A 365 -11.41 8.57 12.28
C GLU A 365 -11.50 7.78 10.95
N ALA A 366 -12.06 8.33 9.90
CA ALA A 366 -12.07 7.69 8.59
C ALA A 366 -10.66 7.62 7.98
N ALA A 367 -10.40 6.64 7.13
CA ALA A 367 -9.09 6.43 6.51
C ALA A 367 -9.15 6.41 4.99
N LEU A 368 -8.22 7.12 4.36
CA LEU A 368 -8.05 7.18 2.92
C LEU A 368 -6.74 6.50 2.52
N ILE A 369 -6.86 5.35 1.83
CA ILE A 369 -5.73 4.54 1.38
C ILE A 369 -5.64 4.64 -0.14
N GLY A 370 -4.48 4.95 -0.70
CA GLY A 370 -4.29 5.00 -2.15
C GLY A 370 -3.63 3.72 -2.70
N GLU A 371 -4.01 3.31 -3.89
CA GLU A 371 -3.20 2.38 -4.66
C GLU A 371 -2.06 3.14 -5.34
N VAL A 372 -0.84 2.91 -4.85
CA VAL A 372 0.41 3.47 -5.39
C VAL A 372 1.47 2.36 -5.39
N TRP A 373 2.14 2.17 -6.53
CA TRP A 373 3.01 1.01 -6.74
C TRP A 373 4.47 1.25 -6.40
N GLU A 374 4.91 2.51 -6.36
CA GLU A 374 6.28 2.94 -6.06
C GLU A 374 6.33 3.70 -4.73
N ASP A 375 7.48 4.30 -4.45
CA ASP A 375 7.66 5.11 -3.24
C ASP A 375 6.69 6.32 -3.26
N PRO A 376 5.72 6.37 -2.34
CA PRO A 376 4.73 7.45 -2.30
C PRO A 376 5.32 8.80 -1.87
N SER A 377 6.54 8.82 -1.34
CA SER A 377 7.16 10.05 -0.84
C SER A 377 7.69 10.95 -1.96
N ASN A 378 8.04 10.36 -3.12
CA ASN A 378 8.66 11.08 -4.23
C ASN A 378 8.13 10.67 -5.62
N LYS A 379 6.96 10.07 -5.66
CA LYS A 379 6.33 9.63 -6.91
C LYS A 379 6.10 10.80 -7.86
N VAL A 380 6.54 10.64 -9.10
CA VAL A 380 6.19 11.52 -10.21
C VAL A 380 5.37 10.73 -11.21
N THR A 381 4.22 11.23 -11.59
CA THR A 381 3.38 10.68 -12.66
C THR A 381 2.73 11.82 -13.44
N TYR A 382 2.58 11.65 -14.76
CA TYR A 382 2.07 12.70 -15.66
C TYR A 382 2.81 14.04 -15.50
N ASP A 383 4.14 14.00 -15.32
CA ASP A 383 5.03 15.15 -15.08
C ASP A 383 4.68 15.96 -13.81
N GLU A 384 3.85 15.41 -12.91
CA GLU A 384 3.49 16.03 -11.65
C GLU A 384 4.07 15.25 -10.46
N LEU A 385 4.70 15.96 -9.52
CA LEU A 385 5.10 15.38 -8.23
C LEU A 385 3.86 15.11 -7.38
N ARG A 386 3.68 13.86 -6.98
CA ARG A 386 2.55 13.42 -6.17
C ARG A 386 2.85 13.56 -4.68
N CYS A 387 2.16 14.48 -4.02
CA CYS A 387 2.39 14.77 -2.59
C CYS A 387 1.52 13.88 -1.69
N TYR A 388 1.64 12.55 -1.80
CA TYR A 388 0.81 11.61 -1.03
C TYR A 388 1.07 11.65 0.47
N CYS A 389 2.31 11.99 0.86
CA CYS A 389 2.75 12.01 2.27
C CYS A 389 2.65 13.40 2.92
N SER A 390 2.10 14.41 2.22
CA SER A 390 2.10 15.81 2.69
C SER A 390 1.16 16.09 3.86
N GLY A 391 0.17 15.23 4.09
CA GLY A 391 -0.79 15.36 5.19
C GLY A 391 -2.19 15.82 4.77
N ASP A 392 -2.36 16.25 3.53
CA ASP A 392 -3.62 16.78 2.99
C ASP A 392 -4.30 15.85 1.94
N THR A 393 -3.69 14.70 1.63
CA THR A 393 -4.15 13.79 0.57
C THR A 393 -4.51 12.40 1.10
N LEU A 394 -3.54 11.54 1.42
CA LEU A 394 -3.76 10.16 1.84
C LEU A 394 -3.35 9.95 3.31
N ASP A 395 -3.95 8.97 3.97
CA ASP A 395 -3.52 8.48 5.27
C ASP A 395 -2.49 7.33 5.13
N ALA A 396 -2.55 6.60 4.02
CA ALA A 396 -1.65 5.48 3.70
C ALA A 396 -1.70 5.13 2.21
N THR A 397 -0.79 4.26 1.78
CA THR A 397 -0.89 3.57 0.49
C THR A 397 -0.86 2.05 0.66
N MET A 398 -1.27 1.32 -0.38
CA MET A 398 -0.95 -0.10 -0.52
C MET A 398 0.56 -0.23 -0.70
N ASN A 399 1.26 -0.77 0.29
CA ASN A 399 2.73 -0.74 0.36
C ASN A 399 3.37 -1.80 -0.54
N TYR A 400 3.22 -1.62 -1.86
CA TYR A 400 3.86 -2.49 -2.84
C TYR A 400 5.39 -2.48 -2.77
N PRO A 401 6.08 -1.35 -2.48
CA PRO A 401 7.52 -1.35 -2.27
C PRO A 401 7.98 -2.29 -1.15
N LEU A 402 7.23 -2.36 -0.04
CA LEU A 402 7.52 -3.32 1.03
C LEU A 402 7.24 -4.75 0.58
N ARG A 403 6.11 -4.99 -0.11
CA ARG A 403 5.79 -6.31 -0.66
C ARG A 403 6.94 -6.87 -1.50
N GLU A 404 7.44 -6.08 -2.45
CA GLU A 404 8.54 -6.50 -3.31
C GLU A 404 9.81 -6.78 -2.50
N ALA A 405 10.13 -5.95 -1.51
CA ALA A 405 11.30 -6.17 -0.64
C ALA A 405 11.17 -7.45 0.18
N VAL A 406 10.00 -7.70 0.81
CA VAL A 406 9.77 -8.91 1.63
C VAL A 406 9.84 -10.17 0.79
N LEU A 407 9.18 -10.19 -0.38
CA LEU A 407 9.19 -11.34 -1.26
C LEU A 407 10.57 -11.60 -1.87
N ALA A 408 11.29 -10.55 -2.27
CA ALA A 408 12.67 -10.67 -2.77
C ALA A 408 13.64 -11.17 -1.68
N PHE A 409 13.49 -10.69 -0.45
CA PHE A 409 14.29 -11.17 0.68
C PHE A 409 14.00 -12.65 0.97
N MET A 410 12.75 -13.03 1.18
CA MET A 410 12.37 -14.42 1.47
C MET A 410 12.65 -15.37 0.30
N GLY A 411 12.56 -14.88 -0.93
CA GLY A 411 12.92 -15.62 -2.16
C GLY A 411 14.41 -15.66 -2.47
N CYS A 412 15.27 -15.17 -1.56
CA CYS A 412 16.74 -15.12 -1.72
C CYS A 412 17.25 -14.25 -2.88
N GLN A 413 16.45 -13.31 -3.36
CA GLN A 413 16.81 -12.37 -4.43
C GLN A 413 17.38 -11.04 -3.90
N MET A 414 17.19 -10.76 -2.60
CA MET A 414 17.68 -9.57 -1.92
C MET A 414 18.42 -9.98 -0.65
N SER A 415 19.60 -9.42 -0.39
CA SER A 415 20.35 -9.68 0.84
C SER A 415 19.73 -9.00 2.06
N ALA A 416 20.05 -9.46 3.28
CA ALA A 416 19.60 -8.82 4.51
C ALA A 416 20.09 -7.37 4.64
N PRO A 417 21.36 -7.01 4.33
CA PRO A 417 21.78 -5.61 4.29
C PRO A 417 20.97 -4.75 3.32
N ASP A 418 20.69 -5.25 2.11
CA ASP A 418 19.91 -4.49 1.10
C ASP A 418 18.46 -4.29 1.55
N PHE A 419 17.87 -5.32 2.16
CA PHE A 419 16.53 -5.24 2.74
C PHE A 419 16.46 -4.17 3.85
N VAL A 420 17.41 -4.22 4.82
CA VAL A 420 17.51 -3.23 5.90
C VAL A 420 17.66 -1.83 5.32
N ARG A 421 18.58 -1.65 4.36
CA ARG A 421 18.84 -0.37 3.72
C ARG A 421 17.59 0.20 3.04
N ARG A 422 16.82 -0.64 2.31
CA ARG A 422 15.59 -0.23 1.64
C ARG A 422 14.50 0.19 2.62
N LEU A 423 14.27 -0.59 3.68
CA LEU A 423 13.25 -0.27 4.67
C LEU A 423 13.60 0.98 5.49
N THR A 424 14.89 1.15 5.83
CA THR A 424 15.34 2.37 6.52
C THR A 424 15.15 3.61 5.63
N SER A 425 15.33 3.48 4.30
CA SER A 425 15.02 4.57 3.37
C SER A 425 13.53 4.93 3.34
N MET A 426 12.65 3.93 3.40
CA MET A 426 11.20 4.18 3.46
C MET A 426 10.82 4.90 4.77
N GLU A 427 11.42 4.51 5.91
CA GLU A 427 11.21 5.18 7.20
C GLU A 427 11.73 6.62 7.17
N GLU A 428 12.91 6.85 6.59
CA GLU A 428 13.53 8.17 6.47
C GLU A 428 12.69 9.13 5.61
N ASN A 429 12.14 8.63 4.50
CA ASN A 429 11.47 9.45 3.49
C ASN A 429 9.99 9.74 3.80
N GLN A 430 9.37 9.02 4.72
CA GLN A 430 7.94 9.15 5.01
C GLN A 430 7.71 9.76 6.40
N PRO A 431 6.74 10.69 6.55
CA PRO A 431 6.29 11.10 7.88
C PRO A 431 5.89 9.89 8.72
N LYS A 432 6.23 9.87 10.00
CA LYS A 432 5.92 8.74 10.88
C LYS A 432 4.44 8.36 10.90
N GLN A 433 3.54 9.36 10.80
CA GLN A 433 2.09 9.14 10.72
C GLN A 433 1.74 8.28 9.52
N PHE A 434 2.32 8.58 8.36
CA PHE A 434 2.10 7.85 7.12
C PHE A 434 2.76 6.46 7.16
N PHE A 435 4.04 6.39 7.53
CA PHE A 435 4.81 5.14 7.57
C PHE A 435 4.20 4.09 8.50
N TYR A 436 3.71 4.50 9.67
CA TYR A 436 3.06 3.60 10.63
C TYR A 436 1.61 3.25 10.27
N SER A 437 1.02 3.90 9.28
CA SER A 437 -0.35 3.62 8.79
C SER A 437 -0.40 2.84 7.48
N GLN A 438 0.76 2.60 6.83
CA GLN A 438 0.85 1.91 5.55
C GLN A 438 0.16 0.55 5.55
N MET A 439 -0.58 0.23 4.48
CA MET A 439 -1.17 -1.09 4.26
C MET A 439 -0.07 -2.06 3.79
N ASN A 440 0.48 -2.82 4.71
CA ASN A 440 1.58 -3.76 4.47
C ASN A 440 1.03 -5.09 3.95
N LEU A 441 1.02 -5.28 2.64
CA LEU A 441 0.55 -6.49 1.97
C LEU A 441 1.70 -7.35 1.47
N ILE A 442 1.44 -8.65 1.28
CA ILE A 442 2.33 -9.59 0.56
C ILE A 442 1.63 -10.24 -0.64
N SER A 443 0.31 -10.19 -0.68
CA SER A 443 -0.53 -10.57 -1.82
C SER A 443 -1.61 -9.53 -2.06
N SER A 444 -2.16 -9.52 -3.29
CA SER A 444 -3.35 -8.76 -3.64
C SER A 444 -4.09 -9.45 -4.78
N HIS A 445 -5.23 -8.92 -5.18
CA HIS A 445 -6.01 -9.39 -6.33
C HIS A 445 -5.35 -9.10 -7.69
N ASP A 446 -4.27 -8.31 -7.72
CA ASP A 446 -3.54 -7.90 -8.94
C ASP A 446 -2.19 -8.60 -9.11
N ARG A 447 -1.80 -9.41 -8.14
CA ARG A 447 -0.48 -10.06 -8.12
C ARG A 447 -0.59 -11.55 -7.82
N PRO A 448 0.36 -12.36 -8.30
CA PRO A 448 0.50 -13.74 -7.86
C PRO A 448 0.50 -13.81 -6.33
N ARG A 449 -0.15 -14.83 -5.77
CA ARG A 449 -0.19 -15.04 -4.33
C ARG A 449 1.19 -15.30 -3.75
N ALA A 450 1.43 -14.80 -2.54
CA ALA A 450 2.73 -14.90 -1.90
C ALA A 450 3.23 -16.34 -1.77
N LEU A 451 2.35 -17.30 -1.44
CA LEU A 451 2.72 -18.71 -1.38
C LEU A 451 3.28 -19.20 -2.72
N THR A 452 2.65 -18.84 -3.85
CA THR A 452 3.13 -19.19 -5.19
C THR A 452 4.51 -18.58 -5.49
N VAL A 453 4.68 -17.30 -5.18
CA VAL A 453 5.95 -16.59 -5.42
C VAL A 453 7.08 -17.20 -4.59
N LEU A 454 6.79 -17.59 -3.36
CA LEU A 454 7.75 -18.15 -2.40
C LEU A 454 8.00 -19.65 -2.57
N ALA A 455 7.20 -20.33 -3.39
CA ALA A 455 7.29 -21.76 -3.63
C ALA A 455 8.42 -22.18 -4.60
N ASP A 456 9.17 -21.22 -5.14
CA ASP A 456 10.27 -21.46 -6.07
C ASP A 456 9.86 -22.29 -7.30
N VAL A 457 8.77 -21.87 -7.94
CA VAL A 457 8.19 -22.55 -9.11
C VAL A 457 9.00 -22.37 -10.40
N GLY A 458 10.18 -21.75 -10.30
CA GLY A 458 11.07 -21.47 -11.42
C GLY A 458 10.59 -20.31 -12.30
N ASN A 459 11.41 -19.99 -13.31
CA ASN A 459 11.02 -19.01 -14.34
C ASN A 459 10.01 -19.65 -15.28
N MET A 460 8.73 -19.49 -14.98
CA MET A 460 7.70 -19.83 -15.97
C MET A 460 7.73 -18.80 -17.10
N GLU A 461 7.66 -19.29 -18.33
CA GLU A 461 7.50 -18.45 -19.50
C GLU A 461 6.36 -17.44 -19.25
N PRO A 462 6.55 -16.14 -19.56
CA PRO A 462 5.55 -15.11 -19.30
C PRO A 462 4.14 -15.48 -19.80
N GLU A 463 4.08 -16.12 -20.97
CA GLU A 463 2.84 -16.57 -21.60
C GLU A 463 2.11 -17.66 -20.80
N ARG A 464 2.83 -18.52 -20.09
CA ARG A 464 2.23 -19.58 -19.26
C ARG A 464 1.69 -19.09 -17.93
N LYS A 465 2.22 -17.97 -17.40
CA LYS A 465 1.76 -17.37 -16.13
C LYS A 465 0.29 -16.97 -16.15
N TYR A 466 -0.25 -16.70 -17.33
CA TYR A 466 -1.61 -16.20 -17.52
C TYR A 466 -2.57 -17.24 -18.10
N LEU A 467 -2.09 -18.40 -18.54
CA LEU A 467 -2.90 -19.31 -19.35
C LEU A 467 -3.42 -20.55 -18.60
N TYR A 468 -2.82 -20.92 -17.48
CA TYR A 468 -3.19 -22.18 -16.78
C TYR A 468 -3.09 -22.03 -15.27
N PRO A 469 -3.97 -22.69 -14.49
CA PRO A 469 -3.79 -22.87 -13.06
C PRO A 469 -2.47 -23.62 -12.81
N ILE A 470 -1.81 -23.27 -11.71
CA ILE A 470 -0.57 -23.92 -11.30
C ILE A 470 -0.88 -25.03 -10.29
N GLU A 471 -0.22 -26.17 -10.42
CA GLU A 471 -0.17 -27.20 -9.39
C GLU A 471 1.21 -27.18 -8.72
N LEU A 472 1.23 -26.96 -7.42
CA LEU A 472 2.47 -27.03 -6.63
C LEU A 472 2.74 -28.48 -6.22
N SER A 473 3.98 -28.94 -6.42
CA SER A 473 4.42 -30.17 -5.77
C SER A 473 4.37 -30.02 -4.25
N GLU A 474 4.27 -31.11 -3.51
CA GLU A 474 4.30 -31.09 -2.06
C GLU A 474 5.57 -30.39 -1.52
N TYR A 475 6.72 -30.61 -2.16
CA TYR A 475 7.97 -29.94 -1.81
C TYR A 475 7.88 -28.43 -1.98
N ASN A 476 7.41 -27.95 -3.13
CA ASN A 476 7.27 -26.52 -3.44
C ASN A 476 6.22 -25.85 -2.52
N TYR A 477 5.08 -26.53 -2.29
CA TYR A 477 4.07 -26.04 -1.36
C TYR A 477 4.66 -25.86 0.05
N ASN A 478 5.32 -26.87 0.59
CA ASN A 478 5.92 -26.82 1.93
C ASN A 478 7.05 -25.78 2.02
N LEU A 479 7.82 -25.56 0.94
CA LEU A 479 8.82 -24.51 0.86
C LEU A 479 8.14 -23.12 0.93
N GLY A 480 7.16 -22.88 0.06
CA GLY A 480 6.38 -21.63 0.03
C GLY A 480 5.70 -21.34 1.36
N LYS A 481 5.11 -22.38 1.98
CA LYS A 481 4.46 -22.29 3.29
C LYS A 481 5.41 -21.81 4.40
N ARG A 482 6.60 -22.43 4.54
CA ARG A 482 7.58 -21.98 5.55
C ARG A 482 7.99 -20.52 5.33
N ARG A 483 8.31 -20.16 4.09
CA ARG A 483 8.69 -18.79 3.72
C ARG A 483 7.54 -17.80 3.94
N LEU A 484 6.31 -18.21 3.67
CA LEU A 484 5.11 -17.39 3.90
C LEU A 484 4.88 -17.10 5.39
N ILE A 485 5.01 -18.13 6.25
CA ILE A 485 4.95 -17.97 7.71
C ILE A 485 6.02 -16.98 8.20
N ALA A 486 7.25 -17.11 7.71
CA ALA A 486 8.34 -16.21 8.07
C ALA A 486 8.07 -14.77 7.57
N ALA A 487 7.59 -14.61 6.34
CA ALA A 487 7.19 -13.31 5.78
C ALA A 487 6.05 -12.66 6.58
N TRP A 488 5.05 -13.43 7.01
CA TRP A 488 3.95 -12.91 7.83
C TRP A 488 4.43 -12.44 9.20
N ASN A 489 5.31 -13.20 9.86
CA ASN A 489 5.94 -12.77 11.11
C ASN A 489 6.75 -11.48 10.91
N LEU A 490 7.47 -11.36 9.79
CA LEU A 490 8.25 -10.17 9.45
C LEU A 490 7.33 -8.93 9.34
N ILE A 491 6.28 -8.98 8.52
CA ILE A 491 5.41 -7.80 8.35
C ILE A 491 4.60 -7.48 9.60
N CYS A 492 4.27 -8.47 10.44
CA CYS A 492 3.65 -8.23 11.75
C CYS A 492 4.60 -7.55 12.75
N ALA A 493 5.93 -7.69 12.59
CA ALA A 493 6.92 -7.01 13.41
C ALA A 493 7.22 -5.59 12.94
N LEU A 494 7.02 -5.28 11.66
CA LEU A 494 7.29 -3.96 11.07
C LEU A 494 6.21 -2.93 11.44
N PRO A 495 6.52 -1.61 11.40
CA PRO A 495 5.50 -0.55 11.39
C PRO A 495 4.54 -0.67 10.23
N GLY A 496 3.33 -0.17 10.39
CA GLY A 496 2.26 -0.24 9.39
C GLY A 496 1.19 -1.27 9.75
N MET A 497 0.16 -1.41 8.96
CA MET A 497 -0.97 -2.32 9.15
C MET A 497 -0.78 -3.59 8.29
N PRO A 498 -0.40 -4.74 8.88
CA PRO A 498 -0.33 -6.01 8.15
C PRO A 498 -1.66 -6.33 7.48
N SER A 499 -1.62 -6.73 6.22
CA SER A 499 -2.82 -7.03 5.43
C SER A 499 -2.78 -8.44 4.87
N ILE A 500 -3.76 -9.26 5.24
CA ILE A 500 -4.02 -10.58 4.69
C ILE A 500 -4.83 -10.40 3.41
N TYR A 501 -4.38 -10.94 2.30
CA TYR A 501 -5.28 -11.18 1.16
C TYR A 501 -5.99 -12.52 1.40
N TYR A 502 -7.32 -12.51 1.41
CA TYR A 502 -8.13 -13.68 1.80
C TYR A 502 -7.59 -14.99 1.20
N GLY A 503 -7.47 -16.02 2.02
CA GLY A 503 -7.00 -17.34 1.62
C GLY A 503 -5.47 -17.55 1.71
N ASP A 504 -4.65 -16.50 1.83
CA ASP A 504 -3.21 -16.69 2.07
C ASP A 504 -2.96 -17.42 3.38
N GLU A 505 -3.73 -17.08 4.41
CA GLU A 505 -3.73 -17.74 5.73
C GLU A 505 -4.25 -19.18 5.69
N ALA A 506 -4.96 -19.55 4.62
CA ALA A 506 -5.55 -20.88 4.43
C ALA A 506 -4.79 -21.75 3.43
N GLY A 507 -3.67 -21.26 2.88
CA GLY A 507 -2.84 -21.98 1.93
C GLY A 507 -3.29 -21.88 0.47
N LEU A 508 -4.12 -20.89 0.16
CA LEU A 508 -4.52 -20.63 -1.23
C LEU A 508 -3.32 -20.10 -2.01
N TYR A 509 -3.09 -20.66 -3.19
CA TYR A 509 -2.06 -20.26 -4.12
C TYR A 509 -2.65 -20.00 -5.51
N GLY A 510 -1.93 -19.29 -6.35
CA GLY A 510 -2.33 -18.99 -7.72
C GLY A 510 -1.40 -17.95 -8.34
N MET A 511 -1.26 -18.01 -9.66
CA MET A 511 -0.50 -17.05 -10.45
C MET A 511 -1.31 -15.76 -10.62
N SER A 512 -0.98 -14.94 -11.59
CA SER A 512 -1.68 -13.68 -11.88
C SER A 512 -3.18 -13.90 -12.15
N ASP A 513 -3.95 -12.84 -12.21
CA ASP A 513 -5.35 -12.82 -12.60
C ASP A 513 -5.58 -13.70 -13.84
N PRO A 514 -6.60 -14.61 -13.85
CA PRO A 514 -7.63 -14.78 -12.81
C PRO A 514 -7.25 -15.72 -11.65
N TYR A 515 -6.14 -16.44 -11.72
CA TYR A 515 -5.80 -17.54 -10.81
C TYR A 515 -5.43 -17.11 -9.39
N CYS A 516 -4.94 -15.87 -9.18
CA CYS A 516 -4.78 -15.30 -7.83
C CYS A 516 -6.13 -15.06 -7.13
N ARG A 517 -7.25 -15.13 -7.85
CA ARG A 517 -8.62 -14.84 -7.40
C ARG A 517 -9.44 -16.11 -7.17
N GLY A 518 -8.81 -17.24 -6.83
CA GLY A 518 -9.47 -18.47 -6.46
C GLY A 518 -10.39 -18.31 -5.25
N THR A 519 -11.36 -19.23 -5.10
CA THR A 519 -12.30 -19.23 -3.97
C THR A 519 -11.60 -19.61 -2.67
N TYR A 520 -12.12 -19.08 -1.54
CA TYR A 520 -11.64 -19.47 -0.22
C TYR A 520 -11.84 -20.99 0.00
N PRO A 521 -10.82 -21.74 0.45
CA PRO A 521 -10.87 -23.20 0.50
C PRO A 521 -11.61 -23.74 1.75
N TRP A 522 -12.85 -23.29 2.03
CA TRP A 522 -13.62 -23.73 3.18
C TRP A 522 -13.70 -25.26 3.33
N GLY A 523 -13.28 -25.76 4.50
CA GLY A 523 -13.23 -27.19 4.81
C GLY A 523 -11.96 -27.90 4.31
N ARG A 524 -11.06 -27.19 3.62
CA ARG A 524 -9.78 -27.70 3.07
C ARG A 524 -8.60 -26.80 3.45
N GLU A 525 -8.78 -25.94 4.45
CA GLU A 525 -7.79 -24.96 4.87
C GLU A 525 -6.53 -25.63 5.44
N ASP A 526 -5.37 -25.04 5.17
CA ASP A 526 -4.13 -25.40 5.87
C ASP A 526 -4.17 -24.83 7.30
N LYS A 527 -4.42 -25.70 8.26
CA LYS A 527 -4.60 -25.33 9.67
C LYS A 527 -3.33 -24.78 10.33
N GLU A 528 -2.17 -25.23 9.85
CA GLU A 528 -0.89 -24.75 10.37
C GLU A 528 -0.65 -23.30 9.95
N LEU A 529 -0.99 -22.95 8.69
CA LEU A 529 -0.96 -21.56 8.23
C LEU A 529 -1.92 -20.68 9.02
N ILE A 530 -3.17 -21.12 9.19
CA ILE A 530 -4.16 -20.37 9.98
C ILE A 530 -3.62 -20.07 11.38
N GLU A 531 -3.04 -21.07 12.05
CA GLU A 531 -2.51 -20.88 13.39
C GLU A 531 -1.33 -19.93 13.42
N ALA A 532 -0.38 -20.07 12.48
CA ALA A 532 0.79 -19.20 12.37
C ALA A 532 0.37 -17.73 12.10
N PHE A 533 -0.62 -17.52 11.23
CA PHE A 533 -1.16 -16.17 10.95
C PHE A 533 -1.84 -15.58 12.19
N ARG A 534 -2.64 -16.39 12.87
CA ARG A 534 -3.33 -15.99 14.11
C ARG A 534 -2.34 -15.59 15.20
N GLU A 535 -1.34 -16.42 15.47
CA GLU A 535 -0.34 -16.16 16.51
C GLU A 535 0.45 -14.87 16.26
N ALA A 536 0.92 -14.65 15.03
CA ALA A 536 1.67 -13.44 14.69
C ALA A 536 0.79 -12.18 14.78
N SER A 537 -0.45 -12.26 14.29
CA SER A 537 -1.42 -11.15 14.40
C SER A 537 -1.77 -10.83 15.85
N GLN A 538 -2.01 -11.85 16.67
CA GLN A 538 -2.33 -11.66 18.10
C GLN A 538 -1.14 -11.11 18.88
N ARG A 539 0.09 -11.56 18.59
CA ARG A 539 1.32 -11.01 19.16
C ARG A 539 1.43 -9.51 18.86
N ARG A 540 1.22 -9.11 17.60
CA ARG A 540 1.21 -7.70 17.24
C ARG A 540 0.15 -6.92 18.02
N ARG A 541 -1.08 -7.41 18.07
CA ARG A 541 -2.18 -6.74 18.77
C ARG A 541 -1.96 -6.58 20.26
N SER A 542 -1.32 -7.56 20.91
CA SER A 542 -1.05 -7.55 22.35
C SER A 542 0.15 -6.69 22.76
N SER A 543 1.04 -6.34 21.82
CA SER A 543 2.25 -5.56 22.10
C SER A 543 2.09 -4.10 21.67
N ARG A 544 2.31 -3.16 22.58
CA ARG A 544 2.35 -1.74 22.24
C ARG A 544 3.58 -1.40 21.40
N ALA A 545 4.73 -2.02 21.73
CA ALA A 545 5.95 -1.81 20.97
C ALA A 545 5.81 -2.22 19.51
N LEU A 546 5.20 -3.37 19.20
CA LEU A 546 4.97 -3.80 17.81
C LEU A 546 4.04 -2.85 17.04
N LYS A 547 3.13 -2.15 17.72
CA LYS A 547 2.21 -1.17 17.10
C LYS A 547 2.88 0.18 16.90
N THR A 548 3.37 0.78 17.96
CA THR A 548 3.82 2.18 17.99
C THR A 548 5.19 2.41 18.64
N GLY A 549 5.98 1.36 18.87
CA GLY A 549 7.38 1.49 19.30
C GLY A 549 8.29 1.94 18.16
N GLY A 550 9.45 2.51 18.49
CA GLY A 550 10.50 2.79 17.52
C GLY A 550 11.01 1.52 16.85
N MET A 551 11.51 1.65 15.63
CA MET A 551 12.04 0.52 14.85
C MET A 551 13.58 0.59 14.80
N ARG A 552 14.21 -0.56 14.97
CA ARG A 552 15.62 -0.78 14.66
C ARG A 552 15.76 -2.05 13.83
N LEU A 553 16.38 -1.93 12.67
CA LEU A 553 16.66 -3.05 11.78
C LEU A 553 18.14 -3.42 11.83
N MET A 554 18.43 -4.71 11.91
CA MET A 554 19.79 -5.23 11.93
C MET A 554 19.91 -6.38 10.93
N ALA A 555 20.96 -6.35 10.12
CA ALA A 555 21.33 -7.47 9.25
C ALA A 555 22.43 -8.31 9.92
N VAL A 556 22.25 -9.63 9.97
CA VAL A 556 23.28 -10.56 10.40
C VAL A 556 23.70 -11.40 9.20
N GLY A 557 24.91 -11.16 8.71
CA GLY A 557 25.38 -11.69 7.45
C GLY A 557 24.48 -11.27 6.28
N LEU A 558 24.29 -12.19 5.32
CA LEU A 558 23.47 -11.94 4.14
C LEU A 558 22.02 -12.44 4.27
N ASP A 559 21.72 -13.21 5.33
CA ASP A 559 20.53 -14.06 5.36
C ASP A 559 19.56 -13.80 6.50
N VAL A 560 19.98 -13.08 7.56
CA VAL A 560 19.12 -12.84 8.71
C VAL A 560 18.85 -11.35 8.90
N VAL A 561 17.58 -11.02 9.08
CA VAL A 561 17.13 -9.68 9.50
C VAL A 561 16.55 -9.80 10.90
N ILE A 562 16.97 -8.90 11.79
CA ILE A 562 16.34 -8.71 13.10
C ILE A 562 15.54 -7.40 13.04
N VAL A 563 14.27 -7.50 13.36
CA VAL A 563 13.38 -6.35 13.59
C VAL A 563 13.21 -6.17 15.09
N GLU A 564 13.78 -5.12 15.65
CA GLU A 564 13.57 -4.70 17.03
C GLU A 564 12.58 -3.55 17.08
N ARG A 565 11.61 -3.66 17.96
CA ARG A 565 10.60 -2.62 18.23
C ARG A 565 10.70 -2.24 19.71
N ARG A 566 10.77 -0.94 20.00
CA ARG A 566 11.12 -0.47 21.33
C ARG A 566 10.30 0.73 21.77
N ILE A 567 9.81 0.69 23.00
CA ILE A 567 9.29 1.83 23.75
C ILE A 567 10.23 2.03 24.94
N GLU A 568 10.76 3.23 25.09
CA GLU A 568 11.66 3.62 26.16
C GLU A 568 11.28 5.00 26.68
N GLY A 569 11.43 5.21 28.00
CA GLY A 569 11.16 6.49 28.65
C GLY A 569 9.67 6.81 28.77
N GLY A 570 8.83 5.80 28.78
CA GLY A 570 7.40 5.94 29.10
C GLY A 570 6.52 6.50 27.99
N THR A 571 7.03 6.60 26.73
CA THR A 571 6.24 7.12 25.60
C THR A 571 6.53 6.37 24.31
N ASP A 572 5.51 6.22 23.46
CA ASP A 572 5.68 5.68 22.10
C ASP A 572 6.18 6.77 21.12
N VAL A 573 6.42 6.40 19.85
CA VAL A 573 6.94 7.34 18.83
C VAL A 573 6.01 8.52 18.52
N PHE A 574 4.74 8.43 18.92
CA PHE A 574 3.75 9.51 18.79
C PHE A 574 3.65 10.39 20.04
N GLY A 575 4.46 10.11 21.07
CA GLY A 575 4.43 10.82 22.34
C GLY A 575 3.28 10.39 23.26
N ALA A 576 2.55 9.32 22.92
CA ALA A 576 1.51 8.80 23.79
C ALA A 576 2.13 8.00 24.95
N PRO A 577 1.62 8.14 26.20
CA PRO A 577 2.11 7.36 27.34
C PRO A 577 2.01 5.85 27.05
N ALA A 578 3.10 5.13 27.33
CA ALA A 578 3.17 3.69 27.15
C ALA A 578 4.25 3.11 28.10
N GLU A 579 4.05 1.86 28.53
CA GLU A 579 5.06 1.17 29.31
C GLU A 579 6.27 0.81 28.43
N ASP A 580 7.45 0.83 29.03
CA ASP A 580 8.67 0.44 28.35
C ASP A 580 8.58 -1.04 27.94
N GLU A 581 8.78 -1.30 26.67
CA GLU A 581 8.64 -2.63 26.08
C GLU A 581 9.64 -2.81 24.94
N ILE A 582 10.26 -3.98 24.88
CA ILE A 582 11.11 -4.38 23.74
C ILE A 582 10.55 -5.67 23.16
N ARG A 583 10.45 -5.71 21.85
CA ARG A 583 10.14 -6.92 21.07
C ARG A 583 11.15 -7.07 19.94
N ALA A 584 11.64 -8.29 19.73
CA ALA A 584 12.57 -8.57 18.67
C ALA A 584 12.20 -9.86 17.94
N VAL A 585 12.20 -9.81 16.62
CA VAL A 585 11.93 -10.93 15.74
C VAL A 585 13.09 -11.08 14.76
N ALA A 586 13.74 -12.27 14.75
CA ALA A 586 14.73 -12.61 13.76
C ALA A 586 14.08 -13.42 12.64
N VAL A 587 14.43 -13.13 11.39
CA VAL A 587 13.93 -13.83 10.20
C VAL A 587 15.10 -14.30 9.37
N ASN A 588 15.20 -15.64 9.20
CA ASN A 588 16.21 -16.32 8.39
C ASN A 588 15.61 -16.77 7.05
N ARG A 589 16.13 -16.24 5.94
CA ARG A 589 15.74 -16.65 4.58
C ARG A 589 16.49 -17.87 4.06
N ALA A 590 17.65 -18.21 4.65
CA ALA A 590 18.52 -19.27 4.16
C ALA A 590 17.88 -20.66 4.24
N GLY A 591 18.32 -21.57 3.38
CA GLY A 591 17.92 -22.98 3.41
C GLY A 591 18.57 -23.82 4.55
N GLU A 592 19.31 -23.16 5.45
CA GLU A 592 19.97 -23.77 6.61
C GLU A 592 19.87 -22.86 7.83
N SER A 593 20.06 -23.40 9.03
CA SER A 593 20.06 -22.62 10.27
C SER A 593 21.18 -21.57 10.26
N ARG A 594 20.93 -20.44 10.94
CA ARG A 594 21.90 -19.38 11.17
C ARG A 594 22.02 -19.10 12.67
N TRP A 595 23.24 -18.95 13.14
CA TRP A 595 23.54 -18.54 14.50
C TRP A 595 23.73 -17.03 14.57
N LEU A 596 23.22 -16.42 15.63
CA LEU A 596 23.40 -15.01 15.92
C LEU A 596 23.47 -14.77 17.43
N GLU A 597 24.17 -13.71 17.81
CA GLU A 597 24.14 -13.14 19.15
C GLU A 597 23.18 -11.95 19.19
N TYR A 598 22.29 -11.91 20.18
CA TYR A 598 21.38 -10.80 20.41
C TYR A 598 21.13 -10.61 21.91
N ASP A 599 21.31 -9.38 22.42
CA ASP A 599 21.08 -9.00 23.83
C ASP A 599 21.81 -9.93 24.84
N GLY A 600 23.03 -10.37 24.49
CA GLY A 600 23.87 -11.27 25.29
C GLY A 600 23.47 -12.75 25.26
N GLY A 601 22.54 -13.14 24.43
CA GLY A 601 22.14 -14.53 24.19
C GLY A 601 22.53 -15.03 22.79
N ASP A 602 22.85 -16.32 22.68
CA ASP A 602 23.11 -17.01 21.42
C ASP A 602 21.84 -17.72 20.95
N TYR A 603 21.48 -17.50 19.68
CA TYR A 603 20.25 -18.03 19.08
C TYR A 603 20.55 -18.77 17.78
N GLU A 604 20.00 -19.97 17.64
CA GLU A 604 19.95 -20.68 16.37
C GLU A 604 18.61 -20.42 15.69
N ILE A 605 18.63 -19.70 14.58
CA ILE A 605 17.42 -19.41 13.80
C ILE A 605 17.27 -20.48 12.72
N PRO A 606 16.25 -21.34 12.77
CA PRO A 606 16.07 -22.40 11.79
C PRO A 606 15.97 -21.89 10.35
N ALA A 607 16.19 -22.80 9.40
CA ALA A 607 16.08 -22.51 7.98
C ALA A 607 14.68 -21.96 7.63
N GLN A 608 14.61 -20.88 6.82
CA GLN A 608 13.38 -20.32 6.27
C GLN A 608 12.31 -20.10 7.35
N SER A 609 12.69 -19.50 8.46
CA SER A 609 11.82 -19.33 9.62
C SER A 609 11.93 -17.93 10.23
N ALA A 610 11.00 -17.64 11.13
CA ALA A 610 11.06 -16.51 12.03
C ALA A 610 11.13 -17.01 13.48
N MET A 611 11.89 -16.31 14.32
CA MET A 611 12.02 -16.58 15.74
C MET A 611 11.82 -15.32 16.56
N ILE A 612 11.08 -15.43 17.65
CA ILE A 612 10.93 -14.36 18.62
C ILE A 612 12.13 -14.41 19.56
N LEU A 613 12.90 -13.35 19.59
CA LEU A 613 14.09 -13.24 20.46
C LEU A 613 13.73 -12.58 21.81
N LYS A 614 12.73 -11.66 21.79
CA LYS A 614 12.31 -10.92 22.98
C LYS A 614 10.86 -10.48 22.91
#